data_bb8665ed1c5757a7360c94b9d5f7b7b4
#
_entry.id   bb8665ed1c5757a7360c94b9d5f7b7b4
#
_cell.length_a   1.000
_cell.length_b   1.000
_cell.length_c   1.000
_cell.angle_alpha   90.00
_cell.angle_beta   90.00
_cell.angle_gamma   90.00
#
_symmetry.space_group_name_H-M   'P 1'
#
loop_
_entity.id
_entity.type
_entity.pdbx_description
1 polymer ?
#
loop_
_entity_poly.entity_id
_entity_poly.type
_entity_poly.pdbx_seq_one_letter_code
_entity_poly.pdbx_strand_id
1 'polypeptide(L)'
;MSNAGEEPQLEVPDPARATDVQAQGETRLAQSLRGFGPAGILAIVVVLAGNLLFIPLSAVLALVWAYWSRTPWQEIGYLKPKNWIATAAIGVAFGGGLKLLMKAVIMPLFGAPEINQAFHYLVGNRAAIPSTLWLLIAGAGFGEETIFRGYMFERLGKLLGRSVWAKTATVLITSTIFALAHYSTQGLPGTEQAAVVGLVFGIIFAITGSVFILMFAHAAFDLVAYALIYWKLETWVAHWVFR
;
A
#
# COMPACT_ATOMS: atom_id res chain seq x y z
N MET A 1 -2.00 -79.62 8.29
CA MET A 1 -2.76 -78.53 7.64
C MET A 1 -2.19 -77.24 8.16
N SER A 2 -1.29 -76.65 7.39
CA SER A 2 -0.59 -75.45 7.77
C SER A 2 -1.36 -74.22 7.12
N ASN A 3 -1.91 -73.35 7.95
CA ASN A 3 -2.49 -72.10 7.54
C ASN A 3 -1.33 -71.13 7.36
N ALA A 4 -0.95 -70.84 6.10
CA ALA A 4 -0.08 -69.74 5.76
C ALA A 4 -0.88 -68.44 5.94
N GLY A 5 -0.46 -67.60 6.92
CA GLY A 5 -1.01 -66.28 7.10
C GLY A 5 -0.62 -65.39 5.89
N GLU A 6 -1.58 -64.83 5.21
CA GLU A 6 -1.38 -63.76 4.24
C GLU A 6 -0.87 -62.50 5.01
N GLU A 7 0.36 -62.10 4.75
CA GLU A 7 0.87 -60.81 5.18
C GLU A 7 0.07 -59.69 4.45
N PRO A 8 -0.40 -58.64 5.16
CA PRO A 8 -1.08 -57.52 4.53
C PRO A 8 -0.08 -56.79 3.61
N GLN A 9 -0.34 -56.79 2.32
CA GLN A 9 0.40 -55.99 1.36
C GLN A 9 0.18 -54.51 1.69
N LEU A 10 1.24 -53.81 2.11
CA LEU A 10 1.25 -52.36 2.25
C LEU A 10 1.02 -51.77 0.87
N GLU A 11 -0.17 -51.22 0.64
CA GLU A 11 -0.54 -50.49 -0.58
C GLU A 11 0.36 -49.26 -0.70
N VAL A 12 1.31 -49.29 -1.61
CA VAL A 12 2.17 -48.14 -1.92
C VAL A 12 1.28 -47.06 -2.56
N PRO A 13 1.18 -45.85 -1.95
CA PRO A 13 0.33 -44.81 -2.51
C PRO A 13 0.72 -44.47 -3.93
N ASP A 14 -0.25 -44.44 -4.85
CA ASP A 14 -0.06 -44.01 -6.23
C ASP A 14 0.44 -42.56 -6.28
N PRO A 15 1.65 -42.29 -6.79
CA PRO A 15 2.21 -40.97 -6.84
C PRO A 15 1.35 -39.98 -7.66
N ALA A 16 0.59 -40.46 -8.66
CA ALA A 16 -0.34 -39.62 -9.42
C ALA A 16 -1.50 -39.15 -8.56
N ARG A 17 -2.07 -40.04 -7.70
CA ARG A 17 -3.15 -39.70 -6.77
C ARG A 17 -2.68 -38.70 -5.70
N ALA A 18 -1.45 -38.82 -5.24
CA ALA A 18 -0.85 -37.87 -4.28
C ALA A 18 -0.70 -36.47 -4.88
N THR A 19 -0.25 -36.37 -6.13
CA THR A 19 -0.12 -35.08 -6.84
C THR A 19 -1.47 -34.44 -7.11
N ASP A 20 -2.50 -35.19 -7.47
CA ASP A 20 -3.85 -34.66 -7.69
C ASP A 20 -4.50 -34.14 -6.39
N VAL A 21 -4.34 -34.83 -5.27
CA VAL A 21 -4.84 -34.41 -3.96
C VAL A 21 -4.15 -33.11 -3.52
N GLN A 22 -2.84 -33.01 -3.74
CA GLN A 22 -2.08 -31.81 -3.40
C GLN A 22 -2.50 -30.61 -4.27
N ALA A 23 -2.66 -30.80 -5.59
CA ALA A 23 -3.13 -29.76 -6.50
C ALA A 23 -4.55 -29.28 -6.16
N GLN A 24 -5.45 -30.20 -5.79
CA GLN A 24 -6.80 -29.84 -5.33
C GLN A 24 -6.79 -29.08 -4.00
N GLY A 25 -5.94 -29.47 -3.05
CA GLY A 25 -5.75 -28.79 -1.77
C GLY A 25 -5.26 -27.35 -1.94
N GLU A 26 -4.25 -27.14 -2.77
CA GLU A 26 -3.73 -25.82 -3.11
C GLU A 26 -4.77 -24.92 -3.78
N THR A 27 -5.60 -25.46 -4.67
CA THR A 27 -6.69 -24.72 -5.31
C THR A 27 -7.76 -24.29 -4.30
N ARG A 28 -8.14 -25.17 -3.37
CA ARG A 28 -9.10 -24.86 -2.30
C ARG A 28 -8.58 -23.77 -1.36
N LEU A 29 -7.32 -23.84 -0.94
CA LEU A 29 -6.69 -22.81 -0.11
C LEU A 29 -6.70 -21.46 -0.81
N ALA A 30 -6.26 -21.42 -2.08
CA ALA A 30 -6.23 -20.18 -2.86
C ALA A 30 -7.62 -19.54 -2.97
N GLN A 31 -8.66 -20.32 -3.24
CA GLN A 31 -10.05 -19.88 -3.29
C GLN A 31 -10.53 -19.35 -1.93
N SER A 32 -10.20 -20.03 -0.83
CA SER A 32 -10.57 -19.61 0.52
C SER A 32 -9.92 -18.28 0.89
N LEU A 33 -8.63 -18.06 0.56
CA LEU A 33 -7.91 -16.81 0.79
C LEU A 33 -8.42 -15.66 -0.08
N ARG A 34 -8.86 -15.93 -1.31
CA ARG A 34 -9.44 -14.92 -2.22
C ARG A 34 -10.88 -14.56 -1.85
N GLY A 35 -11.61 -15.44 -1.17
CA GLY A 35 -12.99 -15.24 -0.78
C GLY A 35 -13.17 -14.28 0.39
N PHE A 36 -14.42 -14.08 0.79
CA PHE A 36 -14.82 -13.36 2.01
C PHE A 36 -15.40 -14.29 3.07
N GLY A 37 -15.08 -15.60 2.99
CA GLY A 37 -15.33 -16.56 4.06
C GLY A 37 -14.35 -16.37 5.23
N PRO A 38 -14.43 -17.22 6.28
CA PRO A 38 -13.62 -17.06 7.50
C PRO A 38 -12.12 -16.95 7.24
N ALA A 39 -11.55 -17.76 6.36
CA ALA A 39 -10.12 -17.70 6.02
C ALA A 39 -9.74 -16.41 5.27
N GLY A 40 -10.59 -15.96 4.36
CA GLY A 40 -10.35 -14.71 3.62
C GLY A 40 -10.47 -13.49 4.54
N ILE A 41 -11.45 -13.46 5.44
CA ILE A 41 -11.58 -12.37 6.44
C ILE A 41 -10.38 -12.37 7.39
N LEU A 42 -9.97 -13.54 7.89
CA LEU A 42 -8.78 -13.65 8.73
C LEU A 42 -7.53 -13.14 8.00
N ALA A 43 -7.35 -13.49 6.73
CA ALA A 43 -6.25 -12.98 5.92
C ALA A 43 -6.28 -11.45 5.79
N ILE A 44 -7.46 -10.84 5.59
CA ILE A 44 -7.61 -9.38 5.56
C ILE A 44 -7.15 -8.75 6.89
N VAL A 45 -7.62 -9.29 8.02
CA VAL A 45 -7.25 -8.78 9.35
C VAL A 45 -5.75 -8.89 9.57
N VAL A 46 -5.15 -10.05 9.27
CA VAL A 46 -3.70 -10.29 9.44
C VAL A 46 -2.88 -9.34 8.56
N VAL A 47 -3.26 -9.19 7.29
CA VAL A 47 -2.57 -8.27 6.36
C VAL A 47 -2.63 -6.84 6.87
N LEU A 48 -3.81 -6.34 7.24
CA LEU A 48 -3.97 -4.95 7.68
C LEU A 48 -3.31 -4.68 9.04
N ALA A 49 -3.28 -5.67 9.93
CA ALA A 49 -2.64 -5.55 11.24
C ALA A 49 -1.11 -5.67 11.21
N GLY A 50 -0.50 -6.08 10.11
CA GLY A 50 0.94 -6.34 10.03
C GLY A 50 1.81 -5.16 10.49
N ASN A 51 1.45 -3.93 10.12
CA ASN A 51 2.21 -2.73 10.49
C ASN A 51 2.16 -2.38 11.99
N LEU A 52 1.30 -3.04 12.78
CA LEU A 52 1.35 -2.94 14.24
C LEU A 52 2.62 -3.56 14.83
N LEU A 53 3.24 -4.50 14.10
CA LEU A 53 4.50 -5.14 14.52
C LEU A 53 5.71 -4.37 13.99
N PHE A 54 5.79 -4.10 12.70
CA PHE A 54 6.80 -3.25 12.09
C PHE A 54 6.40 -2.85 10.67
N ILE A 55 6.91 -1.70 10.20
CA ILE A 55 6.67 -1.17 8.86
C ILE A 55 7.80 -1.64 7.92
N PRO A 56 7.49 -2.23 6.73
CA PRO A 56 6.19 -2.34 6.05
C PRO A 56 5.60 -3.77 6.04
N LEU A 57 5.45 -4.42 7.18
CA LEU A 57 5.01 -5.83 7.23
C LEU A 57 3.66 -6.06 6.54
N SER A 58 2.70 -5.15 6.68
CA SER A 58 1.41 -5.26 5.98
C SER A 58 1.57 -5.44 4.47
N ALA A 59 2.45 -4.67 3.84
CA ALA A 59 2.72 -4.80 2.41
C ALA A 59 3.34 -6.16 2.05
N VAL A 60 4.30 -6.62 2.85
CA VAL A 60 4.89 -7.95 2.66
C VAL A 60 3.83 -9.04 2.78
N LEU A 61 2.96 -8.97 3.80
CA LEU A 61 1.86 -9.92 3.97
C LEU A 61 0.84 -9.86 2.83
N ALA A 62 0.56 -8.68 2.27
CA ALA A 62 -0.29 -8.54 1.09
C ALA A 62 0.32 -9.25 -0.14
N LEU A 63 1.63 -9.13 -0.34
CA LEU A 63 2.31 -9.84 -1.43
C LEU A 63 2.35 -11.37 -1.21
N VAL A 64 2.59 -11.81 0.03
CA VAL A 64 2.50 -13.24 0.41
C VAL A 64 1.07 -13.76 0.19
N TRP A 65 0.07 -12.98 0.60
CA TRP A 65 -1.32 -13.31 0.34
C TRP A 65 -1.62 -13.41 -1.16
N ALA A 66 -1.16 -12.47 -1.97
CA ALA A 66 -1.36 -12.49 -3.43
C ALA A 66 -0.75 -13.76 -4.06
N TYR A 67 0.45 -14.15 -3.60
CA TYR A 67 1.11 -15.35 -4.05
C TYR A 67 0.30 -16.62 -3.67
N TRP A 68 -0.06 -16.78 -2.40
CA TRP A 68 -0.77 -17.99 -1.94
C TRP A 68 -2.23 -18.07 -2.41
N SER A 69 -2.90 -16.92 -2.53
CA SER A 69 -4.23 -16.84 -3.09
C SER A 69 -4.25 -16.98 -4.61
N ARG A 70 -3.08 -17.06 -5.27
CA ARG A 70 -2.94 -17.06 -6.74
C ARG A 70 -3.65 -15.84 -7.37
N THR A 71 -3.67 -14.71 -6.67
CA THR A 71 -4.20 -13.46 -7.20
C THR A 71 -3.21 -12.92 -8.22
N PRO A 72 -3.62 -12.62 -9.46
CA PRO A 72 -2.74 -12.03 -10.46
C PRO A 72 -2.13 -10.72 -9.97
N TRP A 73 -0.81 -10.57 -10.15
CA TRP A 73 -0.09 -9.37 -9.72
C TRP A 73 -0.68 -8.07 -10.28
N GLN A 74 -1.27 -8.14 -11.49
CA GLN A 74 -1.96 -7.03 -12.13
C GLN A 74 -3.21 -6.58 -11.33
N GLU A 75 -3.92 -7.50 -10.66
CA GLU A 75 -5.11 -7.17 -9.87
C GLU A 75 -4.76 -6.33 -8.63
N ILE A 76 -3.52 -6.45 -8.14
CA ILE A 76 -2.99 -5.62 -7.05
C ILE A 76 -2.06 -4.51 -7.56
N GLY A 77 -2.14 -4.15 -8.83
CA GLY A 77 -1.46 -3.01 -9.42
C GLY A 77 0.02 -3.21 -9.75
N TYR A 78 0.58 -4.41 -9.61
CA TYR A 78 1.97 -4.72 -9.96
C TYR A 78 2.13 -4.96 -11.46
N LEU A 79 1.70 -3.98 -12.26
CA LEU A 79 1.87 -3.95 -13.72
C LEU A 79 3.29 -3.51 -14.06
N LYS A 80 4.08 -4.40 -14.67
CA LYS A 80 5.44 -4.07 -15.08
C LYS A 80 5.46 -2.85 -16.01
N PRO A 81 6.15 -1.75 -15.65
CA PRO A 81 6.26 -0.58 -16.50
C PRO A 81 6.96 -0.89 -17.83
N LYS A 82 6.51 -0.26 -18.91
CA LYS A 82 7.19 -0.34 -20.20
C LYS A 82 8.59 0.29 -20.17
N ASN A 83 8.73 1.37 -19.41
CA ASN A 83 9.99 2.06 -19.19
C ASN A 83 10.10 2.48 -17.72
N TRP A 84 10.98 1.83 -16.98
CA TRP A 84 11.21 2.08 -15.55
C TRP A 84 11.73 3.48 -15.27
N ILE A 85 12.66 3.97 -16.11
CA ILE A 85 13.26 5.31 -15.93
C ILE A 85 12.19 6.38 -16.12
N ALA A 86 11.38 6.27 -17.18
CA ALA A 86 10.29 7.21 -17.40
C ALA A 86 9.25 7.15 -16.28
N THR A 87 8.87 5.96 -15.81
CA THR A 87 7.93 5.79 -14.69
C THR A 87 8.46 6.42 -13.41
N ALA A 88 9.72 6.19 -13.08
CA ALA A 88 10.37 6.79 -11.92
C ALA A 88 10.45 8.32 -12.06
N ALA A 89 10.93 8.83 -13.22
CA ALA A 89 11.06 10.27 -13.45
C ALA A 89 9.71 11.01 -13.38
N ILE A 90 8.66 10.46 -14.00
CA ILE A 90 7.32 11.03 -13.94
C ILE A 90 6.77 10.98 -12.51
N GLY A 91 6.91 9.82 -11.83
CA GLY A 91 6.48 9.68 -10.44
C GLY A 91 7.17 10.68 -9.53
N VAL A 92 8.49 10.76 -9.59
CA VAL A 92 9.29 11.70 -8.77
C VAL A 92 8.92 13.15 -9.05
N ALA A 93 8.83 13.56 -10.32
CA ALA A 93 8.46 14.91 -10.68
C ALA A 93 7.05 15.27 -10.21
N PHE A 94 6.10 14.33 -10.38
CA PHE A 94 4.73 14.51 -9.93
C PHE A 94 4.62 14.59 -8.40
N GLY A 95 5.23 13.66 -7.66
CA GLY A 95 5.16 13.63 -6.21
C GLY A 95 5.81 14.86 -5.58
N GLY A 96 7.03 15.22 -6.04
CA GLY A 96 7.71 16.43 -5.58
C GLY A 96 6.94 17.71 -5.91
N GLY A 97 6.43 17.82 -7.13
CA GLY A 97 5.59 18.96 -7.56
C GLY A 97 4.29 19.04 -6.75
N LEU A 98 3.63 17.91 -6.51
CA LEU A 98 2.42 17.86 -5.68
C LEU A 98 2.72 18.32 -4.23
N LYS A 99 3.86 17.91 -3.65
CA LYS A 99 4.23 18.37 -2.30
C LYS A 99 4.44 19.88 -2.24
N LEU A 100 5.11 20.46 -3.23
CA LEU A 100 5.29 21.92 -3.30
C LEU A 100 3.96 22.63 -3.48
N LEU A 101 3.07 22.13 -4.35
CA LEU A 101 1.72 22.66 -4.54
C LEU A 101 0.90 22.58 -3.24
N MET A 102 0.95 21.44 -2.55
CA MET A 102 0.28 21.28 -1.25
C MET A 102 0.79 22.34 -0.26
N LYS A 103 2.10 22.51 -0.12
CA LYS A 103 2.70 23.43 0.85
C LYS A 103 2.46 24.90 0.52
N ALA A 104 2.56 25.28 -0.76
CA ALA A 104 2.44 26.67 -1.19
C ALA A 104 1.00 27.15 -1.37
N VAL A 105 0.06 26.23 -1.65
CA VAL A 105 -1.31 26.63 -2.06
C VAL A 105 -2.37 25.93 -1.20
N ILE A 106 -2.42 24.58 -1.21
CA ILE A 106 -3.56 23.86 -0.70
C ILE A 106 -3.63 23.93 0.83
N MET A 107 -2.53 23.68 1.51
CA MET A 107 -2.51 23.69 2.99
C MET A 107 -2.74 25.09 3.58
N PRO A 108 -2.19 26.20 3.02
CA PRO A 108 -2.57 27.53 3.45
C PRO A 108 -4.06 27.85 3.28
N LEU A 109 -4.72 27.37 2.20
CA LEU A 109 -6.16 27.53 2.01
C LEU A 109 -7.00 26.79 3.07
N PHE A 110 -6.49 25.74 3.64
CA PHE A 110 -7.12 25.01 4.77
C PHE A 110 -6.79 25.64 6.14
N GLY A 111 -5.96 26.71 6.17
CA GLY A 111 -5.52 27.35 7.41
C GLY A 111 -4.50 26.50 8.20
N ALA A 112 -3.82 25.57 7.53
CA ALA A 112 -2.82 24.73 8.17
C ALA A 112 -1.59 25.55 8.58
N PRO A 113 -0.94 25.20 9.72
CA PRO A 113 0.28 25.87 10.16
C PRO A 113 1.40 25.78 9.13
N GLU A 114 2.18 26.86 9.03
CA GLU A 114 3.34 26.93 8.12
C GLU A 114 4.42 25.89 8.46
N ILE A 115 4.57 25.56 9.74
CA ILE A 115 5.55 24.60 10.24
C ILE A 115 4.85 23.31 10.64
N ASN A 116 5.36 22.18 10.18
CA ASN A 116 4.86 20.86 10.58
C ASN A 116 5.38 20.52 11.99
N GLN A 117 4.55 20.76 13.01
CA GLN A 117 4.91 20.51 14.41
C GLN A 117 5.13 19.03 14.70
N ALA A 118 4.38 18.13 14.06
CA ALA A 118 4.49 16.68 14.30
C ALA A 118 5.88 16.13 13.96
N PHE A 119 6.55 16.73 12.98
CA PHE A 119 7.88 16.31 12.51
C PHE A 119 8.98 17.32 12.76
N HIS A 120 8.74 18.34 13.60
CA HIS A 120 9.73 19.39 13.88
C HIS A 120 11.04 18.85 14.49
N TYR A 121 11.00 17.70 15.16
CA TYR A 121 12.18 17.02 15.70
C TYR A 121 13.18 16.56 14.63
N LEU A 122 12.81 16.56 13.36
CA LEU A 122 13.67 16.21 12.22
C LEU A 122 14.55 17.38 11.75
N VAL A 123 14.31 18.59 12.22
CA VAL A 123 15.08 19.79 11.83
C VAL A 123 16.56 19.62 12.14
N GLY A 124 17.41 19.55 11.11
CA GLY A 124 18.87 19.36 11.25
C GLY A 124 19.30 18.06 11.92
N ASN A 125 18.39 17.13 12.20
CA ASN A 125 18.64 15.91 12.94
C ASN A 125 19.29 14.83 12.04
N ARG A 126 20.62 14.81 11.98
CA ARG A 126 21.38 13.85 11.18
C ARG A 126 21.19 12.40 11.64
N ALA A 127 21.02 12.17 12.93
CA ALA A 127 20.87 10.83 13.48
C ALA A 127 19.57 10.16 13.03
N ALA A 128 18.52 10.94 12.73
CA ALA A 128 17.24 10.43 12.25
C ALA A 128 17.23 10.12 10.75
N ILE A 129 18.25 10.52 9.97
CA ILE A 129 18.23 10.35 8.50
C ILE A 129 17.99 8.90 8.07
N PRO A 130 18.73 7.87 8.53
CA PRO A 130 18.56 6.52 8.01
C PRO A 130 17.17 5.94 8.28
N SER A 131 16.66 6.11 9.50
CA SER A 131 15.34 5.61 9.87
C SER A 131 14.21 6.37 9.14
N THR A 132 14.35 7.69 8.98
CA THR A 132 13.39 8.49 8.23
C THR A 132 13.36 8.08 6.76
N LEU A 133 14.51 7.96 6.09
CA LEU A 133 14.55 7.51 4.69
C LEU A 133 13.93 6.11 4.50
N TRP A 134 14.17 5.20 5.45
CA TRP A 134 13.52 3.89 5.44
C TRP A 134 11.99 4.02 5.50
N LEU A 135 11.48 4.83 6.44
CA LEU A 135 10.03 5.02 6.59
C LEU A 135 9.39 5.68 5.35
N LEU A 136 10.06 6.67 4.74
CA LEU A 136 9.52 7.37 3.60
C LEU A 136 9.53 6.51 2.31
N ILE A 137 10.57 5.70 2.11
CA ILE A 137 10.71 4.88 0.90
C ILE A 137 10.03 3.53 1.05
N ALA A 138 10.39 2.77 2.10
CA ALA A 138 9.86 1.43 2.31
C ALA A 138 8.50 1.44 3.02
N GLY A 139 8.29 2.36 3.95
CA GLY A 139 7.01 2.50 4.65
C GLY A 139 5.95 3.15 3.76
N ALA A 140 6.12 4.42 3.44
CA ALA A 140 5.15 5.19 2.66
C ALA A 140 5.14 4.80 1.17
N GLY A 141 6.24 5.00 0.47
CA GLY A 141 6.29 4.74 -0.98
C GLY A 141 5.89 3.32 -1.35
N PHE A 142 6.54 2.30 -0.80
CA PHE A 142 6.23 0.90 -1.08
C PHE A 142 5.05 0.40 -0.25
N GLY A 143 5.11 0.58 1.07
CA GLY A 143 4.18 -0.06 2.01
C GLY A 143 2.75 0.42 1.86
N GLU A 144 2.53 1.72 1.92
CA GLU A 144 1.19 2.29 1.86
C GLU A 144 0.57 2.14 0.46
N GLU A 145 1.35 2.32 -0.62
CA GLU A 145 0.81 2.13 -1.96
C GLU A 145 0.42 0.66 -2.24
N THR A 146 1.20 -0.31 -1.73
CA THR A 146 0.84 -1.72 -1.82
C THR A 146 -0.46 -2.02 -1.08
N ILE A 147 -0.66 -1.46 0.10
CA ILE A 147 -1.87 -1.70 0.90
C ILE A 147 -3.06 -0.93 0.35
N PHE A 148 -2.95 0.40 0.25
CA PHE A 148 -4.12 1.25 -0.05
C PHE A 148 -4.53 1.15 -1.52
N ARG A 149 -3.59 1.14 -2.47
CA ARG A 149 -3.87 1.10 -3.92
C ARG A 149 -3.85 -0.31 -4.46
N GLY A 150 -2.94 -1.15 -3.98
CA GLY A 150 -2.88 -2.55 -4.40
C GLY A 150 -3.98 -3.39 -3.73
N TYR A 151 -3.74 -3.77 -2.48
CA TYR A 151 -4.53 -4.76 -1.77
C TYR A 151 -5.98 -4.32 -1.51
N MET A 152 -6.19 -3.13 -0.95
CA MET A 152 -7.55 -2.66 -0.63
C MET A 152 -8.39 -2.42 -1.88
N PHE A 153 -7.81 -1.90 -2.96
CA PHE A 153 -8.52 -1.74 -4.23
C PHE A 153 -8.96 -3.09 -4.81
N GLU A 154 -8.11 -4.10 -4.71
CA GLU A 154 -8.47 -5.47 -5.14
C GLU A 154 -9.60 -6.03 -4.27
N ARG A 155 -9.51 -5.91 -2.94
CA ARG A 155 -10.53 -6.41 -2.02
C ARG A 155 -11.87 -5.70 -2.21
N LEU A 156 -11.86 -4.37 -2.20
CA LEU A 156 -13.08 -3.57 -2.39
C LEU A 156 -13.65 -3.72 -3.81
N GLY A 157 -12.79 -3.79 -4.82
CA GLY A 157 -13.22 -4.03 -6.20
C GLY A 157 -13.95 -5.38 -6.37
N LYS A 158 -13.56 -6.42 -5.65
CA LYS A 158 -14.28 -7.69 -5.61
C LYS A 158 -15.61 -7.62 -4.87
N LEU A 159 -15.67 -6.80 -3.83
CA LEU A 159 -16.88 -6.63 -3.02
C LEU A 159 -17.91 -5.73 -3.71
N LEU A 160 -17.47 -4.61 -4.29
CA LEU A 160 -18.33 -3.55 -4.84
C LEU A 160 -18.57 -3.69 -6.36
N GLY A 161 -17.70 -4.43 -7.06
CA GLY A 161 -17.74 -4.61 -8.50
C GLY A 161 -16.83 -3.65 -9.27
N ARG A 162 -17.05 -3.55 -10.60
CA ARG A 162 -16.15 -2.82 -11.52
C ARG A 162 -16.80 -1.60 -12.20
N SER A 163 -18.02 -1.24 -11.81
CA SER A 163 -18.71 -0.05 -12.34
C SER A 163 -17.96 1.24 -11.98
N VAL A 164 -18.26 2.33 -12.66
CA VAL A 164 -17.68 3.65 -12.32
C VAL A 164 -18.00 4.01 -10.87
N TRP A 165 -19.24 3.77 -10.43
CA TRP A 165 -19.65 4.01 -9.05
C TRP A 165 -18.87 3.17 -8.03
N ALA A 166 -18.65 1.88 -8.33
CA ALA A 166 -17.85 1.00 -7.48
C ALA A 166 -16.40 1.48 -7.37
N LYS A 167 -15.79 1.92 -8.48
CA LYS A 167 -14.45 2.51 -8.49
C LYS A 167 -14.40 3.81 -7.69
N THR A 168 -15.39 4.70 -7.87
CA THR A 168 -15.50 5.95 -7.10
C THR A 168 -15.62 5.66 -5.61
N ALA A 169 -16.50 4.73 -5.21
CA ALA A 169 -16.64 4.32 -3.82
C ALA A 169 -15.33 3.74 -3.26
N THR A 170 -14.63 2.91 -4.03
CA THR A 170 -13.32 2.37 -3.63
C THR A 170 -12.30 3.48 -3.39
N VAL A 171 -12.20 4.47 -4.29
CA VAL A 171 -11.33 5.63 -4.13
C VAL A 171 -11.68 6.39 -2.86
N LEU A 172 -12.96 6.70 -2.63
CA LEU A 172 -13.41 7.45 -1.46
C LEU A 172 -13.13 6.69 -0.16
N ILE A 173 -13.48 5.40 -0.10
CA ILE A 173 -13.27 4.57 1.10
C ILE A 173 -11.78 4.48 1.44
N THR A 174 -10.93 4.14 0.46
CA THR A 174 -9.49 3.99 0.71
C THR A 174 -8.83 5.30 1.08
N SER A 175 -9.23 6.42 0.46
CA SER A 175 -8.71 7.76 0.78
C SER A 175 -9.14 8.22 2.17
N THR A 176 -10.38 7.92 2.57
CA THR A 176 -10.88 8.24 3.93
C THR A 176 -10.11 7.45 4.99
N ILE A 177 -9.94 6.14 4.79
CA ILE A 177 -9.18 5.31 5.74
C ILE A 177 -7.71 5.77 5.79
N PHE A 178 -7.11 6.10 4.64
CA PHE A 178 -5.76 6.63 4.54
C PHE A 178 -5.62 7.95 5.33
N ALA A 179 -6.54 8.88 5.16
CA ALA A 179 -6.54 10.14 5.87
C ALA A 179 -6.67 9.95 7.40
N LEU A 180 -7.63 9.12 7.83
CA LEU A 180 -7.85 8.85 9.25
C LEU A 180 -6.67 8.17 9.92
N ALA A 181 -5.93 7.31 9.20
CA ALA A 181 -4.72 6.67 9.72
C ALA A 181 -3.62 7.70 10.09
N HIS A 182 -3.63 8.89 9.49
CA HIS A 182 -2.66 9.96 9.77
C HIS A 182 -3.04 10.83 10.97
N TYR A 183 -4.30 10.77 11.42
CA TYR A 183 -4.80 11.67 12.46
C TYR A 183 -4.03 11.55 13.78
N SER A 184 -3.78 10.33 14.24
CA SER A 184 -3.14 10.08 15.54
C SER A 184 -1.70 10.60 15.63
N THR A 185 -0.99 10.66 14.50
CA THR A 185 0.44 11.03 14.46
C THR A 185 0.67 12.45 13.94
N GLN A 186 -0.22 12.97 13.09
CA GLN A 186 -0.02 14.24 12.39
C GLN A 186 -1.12 15.28 12.64
N GLY A 187 -2.15 14.90 13.40
CA GLY A 187 -3.29 15.77 13.71
C GLY A 187 -4.12 16.14 12.47
N LEU A 188 -4.95 17.17 12.61
CA LEU A 188 -5.85 17.60 11.55
C LEU A 188 -5.13 18.03 10.26
N PRO A 189 -4.04 18.84 10.30
CA PRO A 189 -3.34 19.23 9.07
C PRO A 189 -2.77 18.03 8.29
N GLY A 190 -2.25 17.03 8.99
CA GLY A 190 -1.78 15.79 8.35
C GLY A 190 -2.91 14.97 7.75
N THR A 191 -4.06 14.91 8.42
CA THR A 191 -5.27 14.24 7.90
C THR A 191 -5.81 14.91 6.65
N GLU A 192 -5.87 16.23 6.61
CA GLU A 192 -6.30 17.01 5.44
C GLU A 192 -5.35 16.80 4.26
N GLN A 193 -4.04 16.87 4.52
CA GLN A 193 -3.04 16.57 3.50
C GLN A 193 -3.19 15.14 2.97
N ALA A 194 -3.33 14.16 3.86
CA ALA A 194 -3.50 12.76 3.48
C ALA A 194 -4.82 12.51 2.73
N ALA A 195 -5.90 13.24 3.04
CA ALA A 195 -7.15 13.14 2.29
C ALA A 195 -6.97 13.58 0.84
N VAL A 196 -6.33 14.72 0.60
CA VAL A 196 -6.06 15.21 -0.77
C VAL A 196 -5.14 14.25 -1.52
N VAL A 197 -4.03 13.83 -0.91
CA VAL A 197 -3.08 12.86 -1.52
C VAL A 197 -3.77 11.52 -1.77
N GLY A 198 -4.56 11.06 -0.81
CA GLY A 198 -5.37 9.84 -0.91
C GLY A 198 -6.27 9.83 -2.12
N LEU A 199 -7.03 10.91 -2.32
CA LEU A 199 -7.91 11.09 -3.48
C LEU A 199 -7.12 11.14 -4.79
N VAL A 200 -6.09 11.97 -4.88
CA VAL A 200 -5.28 12.14 -6.09
C VAL A 200 -4.65 10.80 -6.50
N PHE A 201 -4.00 10.11 -5.58
CA PHE A 201 -3.35 8.83 -5.87
C PHE A 201 -4.38 7.72 -6.14
N GLY A 202 -5.50 7.72 -5.42
CA GLY A 202 -6.61 6.79 -5.66
C GLY A 202 -7.20 6.94 -7.07
N ILE A 203 -7.40 8.16 -7.54
CA ILE A 203 -7.87 8.46 -8.90
C ILE A 203 -6.84 8.00 -9.94
N ILE A 204 -5.57 8.34 -9.75
CA ILE A 204 -4.50 7.91 -10.67
C ILE A 204 -4.44 6.38 -10.73
N PHE A 205 -4.53 5.69 -9.60
CA PHE A 205 -4.57 4.23 -9.59
C PHE A 205 -5.81 3.67 -10.29
N ALA A 206 -6.98 4.24 -10.05
CA ALA A 206 -8.23 3.80 -10.71
C ALA A 206 -8.17 3.92 -12.23
N ILE A 207 -7.36 4.86 -12.76
CA ILE A 207 -7.15 5.08 -14.20
C ILE A 207 -6.02 4.21 -14.74
N THR A 208 -4.88 4.16 -14.07
CA THR A 208 -3.65 3.53 -14.56
C THR A 208 -3.53 2.05 -14.20
N GLY A 209 -4.10 1.64 -13.07
CA GLY A 209 -3.95 0.31 -12.49
C GLY A 209 -2.53 -0.03 -12.04
N SER A 210 -1.63 0.96 -11.91
CA SER A 210 -0.22 0.74 -11.57
C SER A 210 0.18 1.38 -10.26
N VAL A 211 0.72 0.57 -9.33
CA VAL A 211 1.28 1.07 -8.07
C VAL A 211 2.67 1.70 -8.23
N PHE A 212 3.45 1.30 -9.25
CA PHE A 212 4.86 1.70 -9.33
C PHE A 212 5.04 3.21 -9.50
N ILE A 213 4.24 3.85 -10.36
CA ILE A 213 4.31 5.32 -10.53
C ILE A 213 3.94 6.03 -9.22
N LEU A 214 3.00 5.48 -8.45
CA LEU A 214 2.56 6.02 -7.17
C LEU A 214 3.59 5.79 -6.07
N MET A 215 4.28 4.64 -6.05
CA MET A 215 5.39 4.39 -5.13
C MET A 215 6.49 5.43 -5.28
N PHE A 216 6.89 5.74 -6.52
CA PHE A 216 7.86 6.81 -6.78
C PHE A 216 7.33 8.20 -6.43
N ALA A 217 6.05 8.46 -6.72
CA ALA A 217 5.42 9.73 -6.41
C ALA A 217 5.30 9.95 -4.89
N HIS A 218 4.90 8.94 -4.15
CA HIS A 218 4.74 9.01 -2.70
C HIS A 218 6.09 9.19 -2.00
N ALA A 219 7.07 8.36 -2.35
CA ALA A 219 8.41 8.52 -1.80
C ALA A 219 8.98 9.92 -2.09
N ALA A 220 8.80 10.45 -3.30
CA ALA A 220 9.27 11.79 -3.64
C ALA A 220 8.50 12.89 -2.91
N PHE A 221 7.18 12.76 -2.77
CA PHE A 221 6.35 13.68 -1.99
C PHE A 221 6.86 13.80 -0.55
N ASP A 222 7.12 12.67 0.10
CA ASP A 222 7.58 12.64 1.47
C ASP A 222 9.05 13.07 1.61
N LEU A 223 9.92 12.70 0.66
CA LEU A 223 11.31 13.16 0.65
C LEU A 223 11.39 14.68 0.50
N VAL A 224 10.56 15.30 -0.34
CA VAL A 224 10.47 16.76 -0.44
C VAL A 224 9.94 17.35 0.87
N ALA A 225 8.89 16.74 1.48
CA ALA A 225 8.40 17.16 2.79
C ALA A 225 9.53 17.14 3.84
N TYR A 226 10.26 16.03 3.91
CA TYR A 226 11.40 15.89 4.81
C TYR A 226 12.49 16.93 4.56
N ALA A 227 12.84 17.16 3.30
CA ALA A 227 13.84 18.17 2.92
C ALA A 227 13.42 19.58 3.39
N LEU A 228 12.15 19.96 3.17
CA LEU A 228 11.61 21.24 3.62
C LEU A 228 11.72 21.42 5.14
N ILE A 229 11.39 20.35 5.91
CA ILE A 229 11.50 20.35 7.38
C ILE A 229 12.97 20.41 7.80
N TYR A 230 13.80 19.51 7.27
CA TYR A 230 15.20 19.36 7.67
C TYR A 230 16.00 20.66 7.53
N TRP A 231 15.79 21.39 6.42
CA TRP A 231 16.47 22.65 6.12
C TRP A 231 15.68 23.90 6.50
N LYS A 232 14.56 23.78 7.24
CA LYS A 232 13.70 24.91 7.68
C LYS A 232 13.16 25.76 6.53
N LEU A 233 12.82 25.12 5.41
CA LEU A 233 12.31 25.82 4.20
C LEU A 233 10.78 25.91 4.16
N GLU A 234 10.09 25.38 5.17
CA GLU A 234 8.63 25.24 5.19
C GLU A 234 7.93 26.60 5.06
N THR A 235 8.29 27.57 5.92
CA THR A 235 7.74 28.93 5.88
C THR A 235 8.01 29.64 4.57
N TRP A 236 9.23 29.50 4.04
CA TRP A 236 9.58 30.11 2.76
C TRP A 236 8.70 29.60 1.61
N VAL A 237 8.46 28.30 1.53
CA VAL A 237 7.58 27.71 0.49
C VAL A 237 6.11 28.07 0.74
N ALA A 238 5.65 28.11 1.99
CA ALA A 238 4.27 28.48 2.32
C ALA A 238 3.91 29.90 1.85
N HIS A 239 4.90 30.81 1.77
CA HIS A 239 4.73 32.19 1.33
C HIS A 239 4.99 32.44 -0.17
N TRP A 240 5.11 31.40 -1.00
CA TRP A 240 5.27 31.60 -2.45
C TRP A 240 4.05 32.24 -3.11
N VAL A 241 2.85 31.95 -2.60
CA VAL A 241 1.59 32.40 -3.18
C VAL A 241 0.83 33.32 -2.23
N PHE A 242 0.74 32.95 -0.96
CA PHE A 242 0.06 33.74 0.07
C PHE A 242 1.10 34.40 0.99
N ARG A 243 1.06 35.73 1.10
CA ARG A 243 1.95 36.53 1.96
C ARG A 243 1.22 36.99 3.20
#